data_b288da3e47b869524eec5f227bbf5e28
#
_entry.id   b288da3e47b869524eec5f227bbf5e28
#
_cell.length_a   1.000
_cell.length_b   1.000
_cell.length_c   1.000
_cell.angle_alpha   90.00
_cell.angle_beta   90.00
_cell.angle_gamma   90.00
#
_symmetry.space_group_name_H-M   'P 1'
#
loop_
_entity.id
_entity.type
_entity.pdbx_description
1 polymer ?
#
loop_
_entity_poly.entity_id
_entity_poly.type
_entity_poly.pdbx_seq_one_letter_code
_entity_poly.pdbx_strand_id
1 'polypeptide(L)'
;MLYAAVRLFGAPQNVCYTAQKLPNSVDLNGSGSLIYPDFQVRIQAGKNIHSQLPAEIYTDQGTLTLDGIEFIRSAIFQKLNGESESLAIHQAEHQMLEEAQAFARVLKGGQEELYSDYLQAATAVHECLFAMRKDAGIRFEVDHD
;
A
#
# COMPACT_ATOMS: atom_id res chain seq x y z
N MET A 1 -2.70 2.27 -0.66
CA MET A 1 -1.22 2.35 -0.87
C MET A 1 -0.45 1.37 0.00
N LEU A 2 -0.44 1.48 1.34
CA LEU A 2 0.28 0.56 2.23
C LEU A 2 -0.16 -0.90 2.08
N TYR A 3 -1.48 -1.15 2.03
CA TYR A 3 -2.02 -2.49 1.79
C TYR A 3 -1.50 -3.11 0.48
N ALA A 4 -1.44 -2.32 -0.61
CA ALA A 4 -0.90 -2.81 -1.88
C ALA A 4 0.58 -3.22 -1.77
N ALA A 5 1.40 -2.42 -1.08
CA ALA A 5 2.80 -2.75 -0.85
C ALA A 5 2.97 -4.05 -0.04
N VAL A 6 2.20 -4.20 1.04
CA VAL A 6 2.23 -5.42 1.88
C VAL A 6 1.73 -6.64 1.10
N ARG A 7 0.69 -6.49 0.26
CA ARG A 7 0.19 -7.60 -0.58
C ARG A 7 1.18 -8.03 -1.65
N LEU A 8 1.94 -7.10 -2.22
CA LEU A 8 2.92 -7.40 -3.26
C LEU A 8 4.25 -7.93 -2.71
N PHE A 9 4.70 -7.40 -1.58
CA PHE A 9 6.06 -7.60 -1.09
C PHE A 9 6.15 -8.24 0.30
N GLY A 10 5.02 -8.48 0.95
CA GLY A 10 4.97 -8.96 2.33
C GLY A 10 5.22 -7.85 3.37
N ALA A 11 5.36 -8.25 4.63
CA ALA A 11 5.67 -7.33 5.71
C ALA A 11 7.11 -6.79 5.59
N PRO A 12 7.34 -5.47 5.70
CA PRO A 12 8.68 -4.89 5.68
C PRO A 12 9.44 -5.26 6.98
N GLN A 13 10.77 -5.26 6.92
CA GLN A 13 11.61 -5.46 8.09
C GLN A 13 11.64 -4.24 9.03
N ASN A 14 11.50 -3.05 8.45
CA ASN A 14 11.46 -1.79 9.18
C ASN A 14 10.67 -0.74 8.41
N VAL A 15 10.31 0.34 9.08
CA VAL A 15 9.62 1.49 8.49
C VAL A 15 10.25 2.78 8.99
N CYS A 16 10.19 3.83 8.14
CA CYS A 16 10.50 5.20 8.53
C CYS A 16 9.34 6.08 8.09
N TYR A 17 8.96 7.05 8.92
CA TYR A 17 7.90 8.01 8.57
C TYR A 17 8.15 9.37 9.17
N THR A 18 8.04 10.39 8.34
CA THR A 18 8.05 11.79 8.76
C THR A 18 6.73 12.45 8.39
N ALA A 19 6.19 13.26 9.29
CA ALA A 19 4.89 13.90 9.09
C ALA A 19 4.90 15.38 9.48
N GLN A 20 4.20 16.18 8.70
CA GLN A 20 3.71 17.47 9.12
C GLN A 20 2.46 17.25 9.97
N LYS A 21 2.47 17.74 11.21
CA LYS A 21 1.36 17.54 12.15
C LYS A 21 0.47 18.76 12.28
N LEU A 22 -0.80 18.50 12.52
CA LEU A 22 -1.77 19.49 12.94
C LEU A 22 -1.58 19.85 14.45
N PRO A 23 -2.19 20.92 14.94
CA PRO A 23 -2.12 21.28 16.37
C PRO A 23 -2.61 20.18 17.32
N ASN A 24 -3.49 19.29 16.88
CA ASN A 24 -3.97 18.13 17.62
C ASN A 24 -3.06 16.89 17.47
N SER A 25 -1.84 17.07 16.99
CA SER A 25 -0.82 16.03 16.76
C SER A 25 -1.14 14.99 15.70
N VAL A 26 -2.27 15.08 15.00
CA VAL A 26 -2.58 14.23 13.85
C VAL A 26 -1.78 14.67 12.63
N ASP A 27 -1.35 13.72 11.81
CA ASP A 27 -0.63 14.00 10.56
C ASP A 27 -1.53 14.71 9.54
N LEU A 28 -1.02 15.76 8.94
CA LEU A 28 -1.63 16.47 7.83
C LEU A 28 -1.16 15.88 6.49
N ASN A 29 0.13 15.65 6.38
CA ASN A 29 0.77 14.93 5.29
C ASN A 29 2.08 14.31 5.81
N GLY A 30 2.60 13.35 5.07
CA GLY A 30 3.85 12.73 5.42
C GLY A 30 4.42 11.87 4.30
N SER A 31 5.67 11.49 4.48
CA SER A 31 6.36 10.57 3.60
C SER A 31 7.08 9.52 4.43
N GLY A 32 7.15 8.32 3.88
CA GLY A 32 7.77 7.20 4.56
C GLY A 32 8.42 6.20 3.61
N SER A 33 9.18 5.31 4.21
CA SER A 33 9.79 4.18 3.53
C SER A 33 9.48 2.89 4.27
N LEU A 34 9.14 1.85 3.51
CA LEU A 34 9.08 0.46 3.97
C LEU A 34 10.38 -0.19 3.55
N ILE A 35 11.12 -0.72 4.49
CA ILE A 35 12.47 -1.27 4.27
C ILE A 35 12.37 -2.79 4.19
N TYR A 36 12.83 -3.34 3.08
CA TYR A 36 12.98 -4.76 2.81
C TYR A 36 14.46 -5.12 2.71
N PRO A 37 14.85 -6.40 2.70
CA PRO A 37 16.26 -6.80 2.66
C PRO A 37 17.05 -6.17 1.50
N ASP A 38 16.46 -6.16 0.30
CA ASP A 38 17.16 -5.81 -0.94
C ASP A 38 16.58 -4.57 -1.65
N PHE A 39 15.48 -4.01 -1.14
CA PHE A 39 14.82 -2.84 -1.73
C PHE A 39 14.04 -2.04 -0.70
N GLN A 40 13.46 -0.94 -1.13
CA GLN A 40 12.56 -0.13 -0.32
C GLN A 40 11.35 0.31 -1.14
N VAL A 41 10.23 0.49 -0.45
CA VAL A 41 9.05 1.15 -1.01
C VAL A 41 8.91 2.53 -0.40
N ARG A 42 8.83 3.56 -1.23
CA ARG A 42 8.58 4.93 -0.77
C ARG A 42 7.12 5.29 -0.96
N ILE A 43 6.55 5.89 0.06
CA ILE A 43 5.15 6.31 0.06
C ILE A 43 5.05 7.77 0.47
N GLN A 44 4.09 8.47 -0.11
CA GLN A 44 3.72 9.82 0.28
C GLN A 44 2.20 9.95 0.27
N ALA A 45 1.65 10.51 1.32
CA ALA A 45 0.21 10.72 1.46
C ALA A 45 -0.08 11.97 2.27
N GLY A 46 -1.26 12.53 2.10
CA GLY A 46 -1.69 13.67 2.91
C GLY A 46 -3.11 14.08 2.60
N LYS A 47 -3.70 14.76 3.58
CA LYS A 47 -5.06 15.30 3.52
C LYS A 47 -5.14 16.62 2.75
N ASN A 48 -4.00 17.30 2.60
CA ASN A 48 -3.87 18.61 1.97
C ASN A 48 -3.01 18.59 0.70
N ILE A 49 -2.63 17.42 0.21
CA ILE A 49 -1.84 17.25 -1.01
C ILE A 49 -2.57 16.33 -1.98
N HIS A 50 -2.40 16.59 -3.27
CA HIS A 50 -2.89 15.75 -4.33
C HIS A 50 -1.75 15.50 -5.32
N SER A 51 -1.30 14.25 -5.44
CA SER A 51 -0.24 13.87 -6.36
C SER A 51 -0.83 13.53 -7.73
N GLN A 52 -0.16 14.00 -8.78
CA GLN A 52 -0.41 13.59 -10.18
C GLN A 52 0.61 12.55 -10.65
N LEU A 53 1.53 12.15 -9.76
CA LEU A 53 2.55 11.18 -10.11
C LEU A 53 1.98 9.77 -10.16
N PRO A 54 2.40 8.96 -11.14
CA PRO A 54 2.07 7.55 -11.18
C PRO A 54 2.72 6.79 -10.02
N ALA A 55 2.31 5.55 -9.81
CA ALA A 55 3.07 4.60 -9.00
C ALA A 55 4.04 3.84 -9.92
N GLU A 56 5.28 3.67 -9.48
CA GLU A 56 6.31 3.01 -10.27
C GLU A 56 7.01 1.92 -9.47
N ILE A 57 7.28 0.79 -10.16
CA ILE A 57 8.08 -0.31 -9.62
C ILE A 57 9.31 -0.46 -10.52
N TYR A 58 10.46 -0.18 -9.94
CA TYR A 58 11.75 -0.29 -10.63
C TYR A 58 12.32 -1.68 -10.46
N THR A 59 12.74 -2.30 -11.55
CA THR A 59 13.37 -3.61 -11.58
C THR A 59 14.67 -3.58 -12.41
N ASP A 60 15.43 -4.64 -12.35
CA ASP A 60 16.61 -4.82 -13.20
C ASP A 60 16.27 -5.06 -14.68
N GLN A 61 15.00 -5.31 -15.01
CA GLN A 61 14.52 -5.53 -16.39
C GLN A 61 13.85 -4.29 -16.99
N GLY A 62 13.42 -3.34 -16.16
CA GLY A 62 12.69 -2.16 -16.59
C GLY A 62 11.86 -1.54 -15.47
N THR A 63 10.93 -0.68 -15.86
CA THR A 63 10.03 0.02 -14.95
C THR A 63 8.57 -0.31 -15.27
N LEU A 64 7.83 -0.76 -14.26
CA LEU A 64 6.38 -0.86 -14.33
C LEU A 64 5.76 0.43 -13.82
N THR A 65 5.01 1.11 -14.67
CA THR A 65 4.28 2.34 -14.35
C THR A 65 2.78 2.04 -14.27
N LEU A 66 2.17 2.39 -13.13
CA LEU A 66 0.74 2.30 -12.88
C LEU A 66 0.17 3.71 -12.80
N ASP A 67 -0.94 4.00 -13.49
CA ASP A 67 -1.58 5.32 -13.46
C ASP A 67 -2.18 5.71 -12.10
N GLY A 68 -2.29 4.77 -11.20
CA GLY A 68 -2.74 4.96 -9.82
C GLY A 68 -2.47 3.73 -8.96
N ILE A 69 -2.76 3.81 -7.68
CA ILE A 69 -2.59 2.69 -6.74
C ILE A 69 -3.92 2.24 -6.12
N GLU A 70 -4.94 3.09 -6.16
CA GLU A 70 -6.28 2.76 -5.67
C GLU A 70 -7.16 2.17 -6.78
N PHE A 71 -7.06 2.77 -7.98
CA PHE A 71 -7.75 2.33 -9.18
C PHE A 71 -6.75 2.30 -10.33
N ILE A 72 -6.25 1.13 -10.65
CA ILE A 72 -5.30 0.92 -11.73
C ILE A 72 -6.09 0.72 -13.03
N ARG A 73 -6.03 1.69 -13.94
CA ARG A 73 -6.66 1.62 -15.26
C ARG A 73 -5.65 1.32 -16.36
N SER A 74 -4.37 1.64 -16.11
CA SER A 74 -3.27 1.46 -17.02
C SER A 74 -2.05 0.92 -16.28
N ALA A 75 -1.42 -0.07 -16.85
CA ALA A 75 -0.13 -0.60 -16.40
C ALA A 75 0.77 -0.79 -17.61
N ILE A 76 1.91 -0.14 -17.62
CA ILE A 76 2.87 -0.15 -18.72
C ILE A 76 4.22 -0.60 -18.19
N PHE A 77 4.75 -1.67 -18.74
CA PHE A 77 6.11 -2.11 -18.46
C PHE A 77 7.05 -1.60 -19.56
N GLN A 78 7.97 -0.74 -19.20
CA GLN A 78 9.00 -0.21 -20.10
C GLN A 78 10.31 -0.92 -19.82
N LYS A 79 10.80 -1.69 -20.79
CA LYS A 79 12.08 -2.41 -20.73
C LYS A 79 13.26 -1.46 -20.86
N LEU A 80 14.42 -1.89 -20.39
CA LEU A 80 15.67 -1.10 -20.50
C LEU A 80 16.09 -0.83 -21.95
N ASN A 81 15.70 -1.66 -22.90
CA ASN A 81 15.98 -1.47 -24.33
C ASN A 81 15.04 -0.44 -25.00
N GLY A 82 14.10 0.14 -24.28
CA GLY A 82 13.13 1.12 -24.76
C GLY A 82 11.81 0.55 -25.26
N GLU A 83 11.67 -0.78 -25.37
CA GLU A 83 10.39 -1.42 -25.69
C GLU A 83 9.39 -1.21 -24.55
N SER A 84 8.12 -1.01 -24.89
CA SER A 84 7.03 -0.89 -23.94
C SER A 84 5.96 -1.93 -24.19
N GLU A 85 5.45 -2.50 -23.11
CA GLU A 85 4.36 -3.48 -23.10
C GLU A 85 3.22 -2.96 -22.21
N SER A 86 2.01 -2.91 -22.76
CA SER A 86 0.80 -2.60 -21.98
C SER A 86 0.25 -3.89 -21.38
N LEU A 87 0.13 -3.94 -20.07
CA LEU A 87 -0.43 -5.07 -19.36
C LEU A 87 -1.95 -4.98 -19.32
N ALA A 88 -2.62 -6.12 -19.51
CA ALA A 88 -4.07 -6.19 -19.38
C ALA A 88 -4.50 -5.98 -17.92
N ILE A 89 -5.41 -5.05 -17.68
CA ILE A 89 -5.97 -4.78 -16.36
C ILE A 89 -7.43 -5.23 -16.35
N HIS A 90 -7.76 -6.12 -15.41
CA HIS A 90 -9.14 -6.43 -15.11
C HIS A 90 -9.73 -5.33 -14.26
N GLN A 91 -10.88 -4.81 -14.68
CA GLN A 91 -11.62 -3.81 -13.89
C GLN A 91 -12.95 -4.42 -13.43
N ALA A 92 -13.21 -4.31 -12.15
CA ALA A 92 -14.52 -4.66 -11.61
C ALA A 92 -15.58 -3.68 -12.14
N GLU A 93 -16.77 -4.20 -12.42
CA GLU A 93 -17.93 -3.40 -12.85
C GLU A 93 -18.29 -2.31 -11.84
N HIS A 94 -18.16 -2.63 -10.56
CA HIS A 94 -18.40 -1.70 -9.46
C HIS A 94 -17.24 -1.74 -8.47
N GLN A 95 -16.92 -0.58 -7.91
CA GLN A 95 -15.96 -0.46 -6.81
C GLN A 95 -16.42 -1.31 -5.62
N MET A 96 -15.49 -1.94 -4.94
CA MET A 96 -15.75 -2.82 -3.78
C MET A 96 -16.57 -4.09 -4.08
N LEU A 97 -16.98 -4.35 -5.33
CA LEU A 97 -17.73 -5.57 -5.66
C LEU A 97 -16.94 -6.84 -5.34
N GLU A 98 -15.67 -6.85 -5.73
CA GLU A 98 -14.76 -7.99 -5.49
C GLU A 98 -14.50 -8.18 -4.00
N GLU A 99 -14.37 -7.10 -3.24
CA GLU A 99 -14.23 -7.12 -1.78
C GLU A 99 -15.49 -7.71 -1.12
N ALA A 100 -16.67 -7.23 -1.50
CA ALA A 100 -17.93 -7.74 -0.99
C ALA A 100 -18.12 -9.22 -1.33
N GLN A 101 -17.75 -9.63 -2.54
CA GLN A 101 -17.80 -11.04 -2.95
C GLN A 101 -16.81 -11.91 -2.16
N ALA A 102 -15.58 -11.42 -1.93
CA ALA A 102 -14.59 -12.12 -1.12
C ALA A 102 -15.07 -12.29 0.32
N PHE A 103 -15.61 -11.23 0.91
CA PHE A 103 -16.19 -11.26 2.24
C PHE A 103 -17.37 -12.24 2.34
N ALA A 104 -18.27 -12.23 1.35
CA ALA A 104 -19.38 -13.17 1.30
C ALA A 104 -18.92 -14.63 1.18
N ARG A 105 -17.84 -14.91 0.45
CA ARG A 105 -17.25 -16.26 0.39
C ARG A 105 -16.72 -16.72 1.74
N VAL A 106 -16.01 -15.86 2.46
CA VAL A 106 -15.51 -16.15 3.81
C VAL A 106 -16.67 -16.45 4.78
N LEU A 107 -17.73 -15.64 4.76
CA LEU A 107 -18.90 -15.83 5.63
C LEU A 107 -19.67 -17.13 5.36
N LYS A 108 -19.68 -17.62 4.13
CA LYS A 108 -20.32 -18.89 3.75
C LYS A 108 -19.56 -20.12 4.28
N GLY A 109 -18.35 -19.96 4.79
CA GLY A 109 -17.49 -21.01 5.30
C GLY A 109 -16.70 -21.76 4.21
N GLY A 110 -15.76 -22.60 4.64
CA GLY A 110 -14.92 -23.39 3.74
C GLY A 110 -13.86 -22.58 3.00
N GLN A 111 -13.50 -21.39 3.52
CA GLN A 111 -12.51 -20.47 2.95
C GLN A 111 -11.51 -20.02 4.03
N GLU A 112 -11.08 -20.95 4.88
CA GLU A 112 -10.19 -20.66 6.02
C GLU A 112 -8.84 -20.10 5.56
N GLU A 113 -8.29 -20.60 4.44
CA GLU A 113 -7.05 -20.10 3.86
C GLU A 113 -7.20 -18.65 3.37
N LEU A 114 -8.29 -18.34 2.67
CA LEU A 114 -8.58 -16.99 2.19
C LEU A 114 -8.74 -16.02 3.36
N TYR A 115 -9.46 -16.42 4.40
CA TYR A 115 -9.60 -15.63 5.62
C TYR A 115 -8.25 -15.39 6.31
N SER A 116 -7.45 -16.45 6.47
CA SER A 116 -6.13 -16.38 7.08
C SER A 116 -5.20 -15.43 6.31
N ASP A 117 -5.20 -15.51 4.98
CA ASP A 117 -4.39 -14.65 4.11
C ASP A 117 -4.79 -13.16 4.27
N TYR A 118 -6.09 -12.86 4.27
CA TYR A 118 -6.55 -11.48 4.49
C TYR A 118 -6.24 -10.98 5.90
N LEU A 119 -6.41 -11.82 6.91
CA LEU A 119 -6.11 -11.47 8.30
C LEU A 119 -4.62 -11.19 8.48
N GLN A 120 -3.75 -12.02 7.91
CA GLN A 120 -2.31 -11.82 7.94
C GLN A 120 -1.90 -10.50 7.26
N ALA A 121 -2.44 -10.21 6.08
CA ALA A 121 -2.17 -8.96 5.39
C ALA A 121 -2.68 -7.74 6.19
N ALA A 122 -3.88 -7.81 6.75
CA ALA A 122 -4.45 -6.74 7.57
C ALA A 122 -3.60 -6.51 8.83
N THR A 123 -3.17 -7.57 9.51
CA THR A 123 -2.29 -7.48 10.68
C THR A 123 -0.98 -6.79 10.33
N ALA A 124 -0.30 -7.23 9.26
CA ALA A 124 0.94 -6.62 8.82
C ALA A 124 0.79 -5.13 8.45
N VAL A 125 -0.32 -4.75 7.82
CA VAL A 125 -0.63 -3.34 7.53
C VAL A 125 -0.80 -2.54 8.81
N HIS A 126 -1.54 -3.06 9.80
CA HIS A 126 -1.71 -2.39 11.10
C HIS A 126 -0.40 -2.24 11.87
N GLU A 127 0.45 -3.25 11.87
CA GLU A 127 1.78 -3.18 12.46
C GLU A 127 2.65 -2.10 11.79
N CYS A 128 2.63 -2.03 10.45
CA CYS A 128 3.32 -0.98 9.70
C CYS A 128 2.79 0.42 10.06
N LEU A 129 1.47 0.60 10.08
CA LEU A 129 0.84 1.88 10.44
C LEU A 129 1.22 2.30 11.86
N PHE A 130 1.19 1.37 12.81
CA PHE A 130 1.58 1.62 14.19
C PHE A 130 3.05 2.05 14.28
N ALA A 131 3.95 1.30 13.64
CA ALA A 131 5.37 1.60 13.62
C ALA A 131 5.68 2.96 12.96
N MET A 132 5.05 3.26 11.81
CA MET A 132 5.18 4.55 11.14
C MET A 132 4.69 5.70 12.00
N ARG A 133 3.53 5.54 12.65
CA ARG A 133 2.97 6.53 13.56
C ARG A 133 3.90 6.80 14.74
N LYS A 134 4.45 5.73 15.32
CA LYS A 134 5.41 5.82 16.43
C LYS A 134 6.70 6.53 16.00
N ASP A 135 7.24 6.20 14.83
CA ASP A 135 8.45 6.82 14.27
C ASP A 135 8.25 8.34 14.04
N ALA A 136 7.08 8.75 13.54
CA ALA A 136 6.73 10.17 13.41
C ALA A 136 6.40 10.89 14.73
N GLY A 137 6.44 10.19 15.86
CA GLY A 137 6.09 10.76 17.18
C GLY A 137 4.62 11.17 17.28
N ILE A 138 3.73 10.48 16.59
CA ILE A 138 2.27 10.63 16.68
C ILE A 138 1.79 9.68 17.77
N ARG A 139 1.24 10.22 18.84
CA ARG A 139 0.72 9.47 19.99
C ARG A 139 -0.75 9.76 20.20
N PHE A 140 -1.51 8.74 20.54
CA PHE A 140 -2.90 8.86 20.97
C PHE A 140 -3.03 8.54 22.47
N GLU A 141 -4.09 9.01 23.09
CA GLU A 141 -4.33 8.77 24.52
C GLU A 141 -4.39 7.29 24.91
N VAL A 142 -4.75 6.42 23.95
CA VAL A 142 -4.81 4.97 24.13
C VAL A 142 -3.45 4.26 23.99
N ASP A 143 -2.41 4.98 23.57
CA ASP A 143 -1.04 4.44 23.49
C ASP A 143 -0.42 4.50 24.89
N HIS A 144 -0.79 3.57 25.74
CA HIS A 144 -0.14 3.40 27.04
C HIS A 144 1.25 2.79 26.84
N ASP A 145 2.24 3.32 27.56
CA ASP A 145 3.65 2.89 27.58
C ASP A 145 3.81 1.42 27.97
#